data_0db17ca89846d431464140336697fd95
#
_entry.id   0db17ca89846d431464140336697fd95
#
_cell.length_a   1.000
_cell.length_b   1.000
_cell.length_c   1.000
_cell.angle_alpha   90.00
_cell.angle_beta   90.00
_cell.angle_gamma   90.00
#
_symmetry.space_group_name_H-M   'P 1'
#
loop_
_entity.id
_entity.type
_entity.pdbx_description
1 polymer ?
#
loop_
_entity_poly.entity_id
_entity_poly.type
_entity_poly.pdbx_seq_one_letter_code
_entity_poly.pdbx_strand_id
1 'polypeptide(L)'
;LRDTATKYDYKENETDPYMGYKLAGGVSRSGEASYIEKIGDKYYLFLSYGGLTAKGGYNMRVFSSDAITGPYKDVAGNDARYGTETSVINKNAGGDGYGNTATGERLMSYYNWHYLDKGRVAQGHNSAVVDTDGKTYLVYHTRFNDGSEGHEVRVHQLFTAGNGGLVATPFEYSGETLSNTAYAV
;
A
#
# COMPACT_ATOMS: atom_id res chain seq x y z
N LEU A 1 -4.99 -23.07 -7.25
CA LEU A 1 -3.89 -23.78 -6.57
C LEU A 1 -3.57 -25.01 -7.40
N ARG A 2 -2.32 -25.22 -7.70
CA ARG A 2 -1.83 -26.40 -8.45
C ARG A 2 -1.55 -27.53 -7.46
N ASP A 3 -1.60 -28.77 -7.94
CA ASP A 3 -1.57 -29.98 -7.10
C ASP A 3 -0.26 -30.19 -6.31
N THR A 4 0.81 -29.52 -6.72
CA THR A 4 2.10 -29.58 -6.02
C THR A 4 2.69 -28.17 -5.93
N ALA A 5 2.77 -27.62 -4.72
CA ALA A 5 3.50 -26.40 -4.45
C ALA A 5 4.97 -26.75 -4.18
N THR A 6 5.86 -26.37 -5.07
CA THR A 6 7.28 -26.37 -4.78
C THR A 6 7.63 -25.14 -3.93
N LYS A 7 8.63 -25.28 -3.08
CA LYS A 7 9.18 -24.14 -2.36
C LYS A 7 9.61 -23.09 -3.39
N TYR A 8 9.05 -21.89 -3.27
CA TYR A 8 9.42 -20.78 -4.14
C TYR A 8 10.92 -20.46 -3.98
N ASP A 9 11.68 -20.61 -5.05
CA ASP A 9 13.09 -20.25 -5.05
C ASP A 9 13.18 -18.77 -5.45
N TYR A 10 13.26 -17.90 -4.49
CA TYR A 10 13.18 -16.43 -4.56
C TYR A 10 14.05 -15.75 -5.64
N LYS A 11 14.17 -16.30 -6.80
CA LYS A 11 14.86 -15.69 -7.92
C LYS A 11 14.02 -14.57 -8.50
N GLU A 12 14.65 -13.45 -8.72
CA GLU A 12 14.02 -12.32 -9.38
C GLU A 12 13.65 -12.69 -10.82
N ASN A 13 12.50 -12.21 -11.26
CA ASN A 13 12.00 -12.36 -12.64
C ASN A 13 11.65 -13.79 -13.08
N GLU A 14 11.63 -14.77 -12.21
CA GLU A 14 11.18 -16.11 -12.55
C GLU A 14 9.68 -16.28 -12.26
N THR A 15 9.04 -17.03 -13.16
CA THR A 15 7.66 -17.50 -12.97
C THR A 15 7.72 -18.87 -12.33
N ASP A 16 7.21 -19.00 -11.12
CA ASP A 16 7.01 -20.30 -10.52
C ASP A 16 5.85 -21.00 -11.21
N PRO A 17 6.02 -22.25 -11.67
CA PRO A 17 4.97 -22.96 -12.38
C PRO A 17 3.73 -23.23 -11.52
N TYR A 18 3.83 -23.14 -10.19
CA TYR A 18 2.76 -23.37 -9.24
C TYR A 18 2.23 -22.08 -8.60
N MET A 19 3.11 -21.13 -8.29
CA MET A 19 2.75 -19.89 -7.59
C MET A 19 2.54 -18.71 -8.54
N GLY A 20 3.03 -18.80 -9.79
CA GLY A 20 2.92 -17.74 -10.78
C GLY A 20 4.03 -16.70 -10.67
N TYR A 21 3.72 -15.45 -11.01
CA TYR A 21 4.68 -14.36 -10.98
C TYR A 21 4.89 -13.85 -9.55
N LYS A 22 6.13 -13.63 -9.16
CA LYS A 22 6.46 -12.91 -7.95
C LYS A 22 6.27 -11.41 -8.17
N LEU A 23 5.31 -10.82 -7.52
CA LEU A 23 5.01 -9.38 -7.64
C LEU A 23 5.68 -8.55 -6.54
N ALA A 24 5.82 -9.10 -5.34
CA ALA A 24 6.40 -8.41 -4.19
C ALA A 24 6.99 -9.39 -3.18
N GLY A 25 7.64 -8.85 -2.17
CA GLY A 25 8.17 -9.63 -1.05
C GLY A 25 9.54 -10.25 -1.32
N GLY A 26 10.06 -10.97 -0.33
CA GLY A 26 11.41 -11.56 -0.36
C GLY A 26 11.69 -12.50 0.80
N VAL A 27 12.98 -12.74 1.05
CA VAL A 27 13.46 -13.84 1.90
C VAL A 27 12.98 -13.75 3.35
N SER A 28 12.87 -12.59 3.92
CA SER A 28 12.61 -12.46 5.35
C SER A 28 11.47 -11.52 5.71
N ARG A 29 10.98 -10.76 4.75
CA ARG A 29 9.91 -9.82 5.00
C ARG A 29 9.03 -9.64 3.77
N SER A 30 7.75 -9.75 4.00
CA SER A 30 6.73 -9.49 3.01
C SER A 30 5.65 -8.61 3.64
N GLY A 31 5.00 -7.81 2.81
CA GLY A 31 3.77 -7.14 3.21
C GLY A 31 2.63 -8.14 3.32
N GLU A 32 1.55 -7.69 3.93
CA GLU A 32 0.27 -8.41 3.96
C GLU A 32 -0.83 -7.60 3.27
N ALA A 33 -2.04 -8.13 3.22
CA ALA A 33 -3.20 -7.43 2.65
C ALA A 33 -2.94 -6.92 1.23
N SER A 34 -2.36 -7.75 0.39
CA SER A 34 -2.07 -7.39 -0.99
C SER A 34 -3.35 -7.15 -1.78
N TYR A 35 -3.42 -6.01 -2.46
CA TYR A 35 -4.52 -5.64 -3.33
C TYR A 35 -3.99 -4.99 -4.61
N ILE A 36 -4.59 -5.30 -5.75
CA ILE A 36 -4.24 -4.68 -7.03
C ILE A 36 -5.48 -4.03 -7.62
N GLU A 37 -5.36 -2.77 -8.01
CA GLU A 37 -6.37 -2.03 -8.76
C GLU A 37 -5.77 -1.44 -10.02
N LYS A 38 -6.55 -1.44 -11.10
CA LYS A 38 -6.20 -0.71 -12.32
C LYS A 38 -6.79 0.70 -12.26
N ILE A 39 -5.92 1.71 -12.19
CA ILE A 39 -6.31 3.11 -12.15
C ILE A 39 -5.71 3.80 -13.38
N GLY A 40 -6.54 4.25 -14.29
CA GLY A 40 -6.09 4.73 -15.59
C GLY A 40 -5.38 3.62 -16.37
N ASP A 41 -4.18 3.90 -16.82
CA ASP A 41 -3.38 2.96 -17.63
C ASP A 41 -2.44 2.08 -16.81
N LYS A 42 -2.37 2.28 -15.49
CA LYS A 42 -1.44 1.56 -14.61
C LYS A 42 -2.17 0.62 -13.65
N TYR A 43 -1.43 -0.43 -13.23
CA TYR A 43 -1.81 -1.29 -12.12
C TYR A 43 -1.09 -0.81 -10.86
N TYR A 44 -1.82 -0.70 -9.77
CA TYR A 44 -1.29 -0.30 -8.47
C TYR A 44 -1.42 -1.45 -7.49
N LEU A 45 -0.28 -1.86 -6.95
CA LEU A 45 -0.17 -2.89 -5.91
C LEU A 45 -0.06 -2.20 -4.56
N PHE A 46 -1.01 -2.48 -3.69
CA PHE A 46 -1.03 -2.04 -2.30
C PHE A 46 -0.57 -3.18 -1.40
N LEU A 47 0.22 -2.83 -0.40
CA LEU A 47 0.69 -3.75 0.64
C LEU A 47 0.66 -3.05 1.99
N SER A 48 0.38 -3.78 3.06
CA SER A 48 0.46 -3.27 4.43
C SER A 48 1.64 -3.88 5.16
N TYR A 49 2.29 -3.07 5.98
CA TYR A 49 3.46 -3.40 6.77
C TYR A 49 3.32 -2.90 8.20
N GLY A 50 4.11 -3.45 9.10
CA GLY A 50 4.12 -3.05 10.51
C GLY A 50 3.22 -3.91 11.39
N GLY A 51 3.23 -3.63 12.68
CA GLY A 51 2.37 -4.29 13.65
C GLY A 51 0.97 -3.69 13.66
N LEU A 52 -0.05 -4.53 13.73
CA LEU A 52 -1.46 -4.14 13.60
C LEU A 52 -2.01 -3.32 14.79
N THR A 53 -1.33 -3.31 15.93
CA THR A 53 -1.77 -2.52 17.10
C THR A 53 -1.70 -1.02 16.84
N ALA A 54 -2.41 -0.21 17.64
CA ALA A 54 -2.42 1.25 17.50
C ALA A 54 -1.01 1.87 17.56
N LYS A 55 -0.06 1.23 18.24
CA LYS A 55 1.36 1.64 18.35
C LYS A 55 2.29 0.81 17.48
N GLY A 56 1.79 -0.13 16.70
CA GLY A 56 2.57 -1.11 15.95
C GLY A 56 3.20 -0.60 14.66
N GLY A 57 2.93 0.64 14.28
CA GLY A 57 3.49 1.24 13.06
C GLY A 57 2.85 0.74 11.76
N TYR A 58 1.65 0.18 11.83
CA TYR A 58 0.94 -0.33 10.65
C TYR A 58 0.77 0.77 9.60
N ASN A 59 1.12 0.47 8.37
CA ASN A 59 1.05 1.44 7.28
C ASN A 59 0.88 0.75 5.94
N MET A 60 0.27 1.45 5.00
CA MET A 60 0.12 0.98 3.62
C MET A 60 1.15 1.62 2.70
N ARG A 61 1.63 0.81 1.76
CA ARG A 61 2.57 1.18 0.71
C ARG A 61 1.99 0.86 -0.64
N VAL A 62 2.33 1.66 -1.64
CA VAL A 62 1.87 1.48 -3.00
C VAL A 62 3.04 1.43 -3.98
N PHE A 63 2.86 0.61 -5.00
CA PHE A 63 3.77 0.44 -6.13
C PHE A 63 2.94 0.43 -7.41
N SER A 64 3.52 0.80 -8.53
CA SER A 64 2.83 0.79 -9.82
C SER A 64 3.56 -0.02 -10.88
N SER A 65 2.81 -0.49 -11.88
CA SER A 65 3.33 -1.19 -13.05
C SER A 65 2.45 -0.94 -14.26
N ASP A 66 3.05 -1.01 -15.45
CA ASP A 66 2.31 -0.97 -16.72
C ASP A 66 1.69 -2.34 -17.07
N ALA A 67 2.10 -3.40 -16.39
CA ALA A 67 1.58 -4.75 -16.58
C ALA A 67 1.14 -5.37 -15.26
N ILE A 68 0.05 -6.13 -15.27
CA ILE A 68 -0.47 -6.82 -14.08
C ILE A 68 0.54 -7.81 -13.47
N THR A 69 1.44 -8.33 -14.28
CA THR A 69 2.51 -9.25 -13.88
C THR A 69 3.78 -8.54 -13.39
N GLY A 70 3.76 -7.21 -13.31
CA GLY A 70 4.90 -6.41 -12.87
C GLY A 70 5.93 -6.14 -13.99
N PRO A 71 7.11 -5.63 -13.65
CA PRO A 71 7.55 -5.34 -12.28
C PRO A 71 6.83 -4.16 -11.64
N TYR A 72 6.49 -4.29 -10.37
CA TYR A 72 5.91 -3.21 -9.59
C TYR A 72 7.01 -2.38 -8.93
N LYS A 73 6.97 -1.06 -9.11
CA LYS A 73 7.97 -0.13 -8.60
C LYS A 73 7.31 1.07 -7.91
N ASP A 74 8.00 1.62 -6.93
CA ASP A 74 7.63 2.92 -6.38
C ASP A 74 8.07 4.07 -7.30
N VAL A 75 7.68 5.31 -6.99
CA VAL A 75 8.05 6.50 -7.80
C VAL A 75 9.55 6.78 -7.83
N ALA A 76 10.32 6.24 -6.89
CA ALA A 76 11.78 6.31 -6.88
C ALA A 76 12.42 5.19 -7.71
N GLY A 77 11.62 4.29 -8.30
CA GLY A 77 12.10 3.17 -9.12
C GLY A 77 12.48 1.91 -8.33
N ASN A 78 12.26 1.87 -7.02
CA ASN A 78 12.56 0.69 -6.22
C ASN A 78 11.53 -0.42 -6.49
N ASP A 79 12.01 -1.63 -6.73
CA ASP A 79 11.18 -2.80 -6.99
C ASP A 79 10.50 -3.30 -5.71
N ALA A 80 9.25 -3.72 -5.83
CA ALA A 80 8.49 -4.31 -4.73
C ALA A 80 8.99 -5.71 -4.33
N ARG A 81 9.80 -6.33 -5.18
CA ARG A 81 10.44 -7.64 -4.92
C ARG A 81 11.77 -7.43 -4.22
N TYR A 82 12.08 -8.30 -3.30
CA TYR A 82 13.35 -8.30 -2.58
C TYR A 82 14.16 -9.50 -3.01
N GLY A 83 15.43 -9.26 -3.33
CA GLY A 83 16.39 -10.32 -3.60
C GLY A 83 16.79 -11.08 -2.33
N THR A 84 17.64 -12.08 -2.49
CA THR A 84 18.21 -12.88 -1.39
C THR A 84 19.11 -12.07 -0.47
N GLU A 85 19.59 -10.94 -0.94
CA GLU A 85 20.50 -10.07 -0.20
C GLU A 85 19.76 -8.87 0.37
N THR A 86 19.28 -8.97 1.57
CA THR A 86 18.80 -7.84 2.35
C THR A 86 17.98 -6.79 1.59
N SER A 87 16.70 -6.95 1.62
CA SER A 87 15.80 -5.88 1.25
C SER A 87 16.15 -4.61 2.03
N VAL A 88 15.93 -3.46 1.43
CA VAL A 88 16.05 -2.14 2.07
C VAL A 88 15.25 -2.10 3.38
N ILE A 89 14.16 -2.83 3.46
CA ILE A 89 13.34 -3.00 4.67
C ILE A 89 14.11 -3.59 5.84
N ASN A 90 15.07 -4.47 5.60
CA ASN A 90 15.79 -5.16 6.67
C ASN A 90 16.94 -4.37 7.28
N LYS A 91 17.54 -3.45 6.55
CA LYS A 91 18.77 -2.80 7.01
C LYS A 91 18.58 -1.84 8.18
N ASN A 92 17.39 -1.30 8.34
CA ASN A 92 17.11 -0.25 9.31
C ASN A 92 15.80 -0.50 10.08
N ALA A 93 15.41 -1.74 10.18
CA ALA A 93 14.25 -2.14 10.94
C ALA A 93 14.52 -1.91 12.43
N GLY A 94 14.40 -0.69 12.88
CA GLY A 94 14.14 -0.43 14.30
C GLY A 94 12.85 -1.14 14.69
N GLY A 95 12.71 -1.55 15.89
CA GLY A 95 11.64 -2.23 16.57
C GLY A 95 10.48 -2.86 15.78
N ASP A 96 9.81 -2.12 14.93
CA ASP A 96 8.71 -2.59 14.09
C ASP A 96 9.14 -3.11 12.70
N GLY A 97 10.39 -2.95 12.35
CA GLY A 97 10.96 -3.45 11.12
C GLY A 97 10.51 -2.77 9.83
N TYR A 98 9.69 -1.75 9.89
CA TYR A 98 9.00 -1.17 8.75
C TYR A 98 9.07 0.35 8.72
N GLY A 99 10.07 0.87 9.38
CA GLY A 99 10.28 2.30 9.53
C GLY A 99 10.41 3.05 8.21
N ASN A 100 11.00 4.19 8.27
CA ASN A 100 11.06 5.17 7.18
C ASN A 100 11.85 4.72 5.93
N THR A 101 12.43 3.52 5.95
CA THR A 101 13.29 2.99 4.89
C THR A 101 12.65 1.90 4.04
N ALA A 102 11.40 1.54 4.30
CA ALA A 102 10.67 0.61 3.46
C ALA A 102 10.52 1.17 2.04
N THR A 103 10.65 0.31 1.03
CA THR A 103 10.29 0.64 -0.34
C THR A 103 8.79 0.79 -0.48
N GLY A 104 8.36 1.42 -1.56
CA GLY A 104 6.96 1.76 -1.77
C GLY A 104 6.59 3.12 -1.20
N GLU A 105 5.71 3.81 -1.87
CA GLU A 105 5.18 5.07 -1.39
C GLU A 105 4.29 4.84 -0.19
N ARG A 106 4.58 5.51 0.90
CA ARG A 106 3.67 5.53 2.03
C ARG A 106 2.50 6.43 1.69
N LEU A 107 1.34 5.82 1.43
CA LEU A 107 0.19 6.54 0.92
C LEU A 107 -0.38 7.55 1.92
N MET A 108 -0.32 7.22 3.20
CA MET A 108 -0.68 8.16 4.26
C MET A 108 0.07 7.86 5.56
N SER A 109 0.13 8.86 6.42
CA SER A 109 0.72 8.78 7.75
C SER A 109 -0.37 8.99 8.80
N TYR A 110 -0.01 8.85 10.08
CA TYR A 110 -0.89 9.20 11.18
C TYR A 110 -1.30 10.66 11.06
N TYR A 111 -2.58 10.92 11.28
CA TYR A 111 -3.11 12.28 11.23
C TYR A 111 -4.13 12.54 12.34
N ASN A 112 -4.22 13.80 12.71
CA ASN A 112 -5.22 14.30 13.65
C ASN A 112 -5.60 15.72 13.24
N TRP A 113 -6.75 15.86 12.61
CA TRP A 113 -7.27 17.15 12.23
C TRP A 113 -8.09 17.76 13.40
N HIS A 114 -8.11 19.08 13.51
CA HIS A 114 -8.77 19.78 14.60
C HIS A 114 -10.28 19.49 14.76
N TYR A 115 -10.92 19.00 13.71
CA TYR A 115 -12.34 18.62 13.73
C TYR A 115 -12.58 17.14 14.07
N LEU A 116 -11.52 16.35 14.21
CA LEU A 116 -11.63 14.96 14.59
C LEU A 116 -11.66 14.81 16.11
N ASP A 117 -12.49 13.91 16.58
CA ASP A 117 -12.57 13.53 17.99
C ASP A 117 -11.31 12.82 18.49
N LYS A 118 -10.60 12.13 17.61
CA LYS A 118 -9.38 11.36 17.89
C LYS A 118 -8.52 11.21 16.66
N GLY A 119 -7.21 11.09 16.86
CA GLY A 119 -6.25 10.88 15.82
C GLY A 119 -6.37 9.49 15.18
N ARG A 120 -6.09 9.41 13.91
CA ARG A 120 -6.07 8.18 13.13
C ARG A 120 -4.66 7.63 13.09
N VAL A 121 -4.50 6.37 13.45
CA VAL A 121 -3.21 5.66 13.51
C VAL A 121 -3.34 4.26 12.91
N ALA A 122 -2.23 3.63 12.59
CA ALA A 122 -2.18 2.24 12.12
C ALA A 122 -3.11 1.98 10.92
N GLN A 123 -3.02 2.84 9.90
CA GLN A 123 -3.79 2.72 8.66
C GLN A 123 -3.26 1.60 7.78
N GLY A 124 -4.12 0.76 7.26
CA GLY A 124 -3.73 -0.30 6.34
C GLY A 124 -4.85 -1.25 5.95
N HIS A 125 -4.44 -2.39 5.41
CA HIS A 125 -5.32 -3.45 4.91
C HIS A 125 -6.39 -2.90 3.97
N ASN A 126 -5.93 -2.16 2.97
CA ASN A 126 -6.78 -1.38 2.10
C ASN A 126 -7.22 -2.15 0.86
N SER A 127 -8.30 -1.68 0.28
CA SER A 127 -8.66 -1.85 -1.13
C SER A 127 -8.73 -0.48 -1.80
N ALA A 128 -8.78 -0.49 -3.12
CA ALA A 128 -9.13 0.68 -3.92
C ALA A 128 -10.24 0.30 -4.90
N VAL A 129 -11.02 1.27 -5.31
CA VAL A 129 -12.07 1.06 -6.29
C VAL A 129 -12.14 2.26 -7.23
N VAL A 130 -12.28 1.97 -8.52
CA VAL A 130 -12.61 2.97 -9.53
C VAL A 130 -14.13 2.91 -9.73
N ASP A 131 -14.81 4.00 -9.43
CA ASP A 131 -16.26 4.11 -9.57
C ASP A 131 -16.66 4.32 -11.04
N THR A 132 -17.93 4.19 -11.31
CA THR A 132 -18.52 4.31 -12.66
C THR A 132 -18.32 5.70 -13.28
N ASP A 133 -18.12 6.72 -12.46
CA ASP A 133 -17.77 8.09 -12.91
C ASP A 133 -16.26 8.32 -13.10
N GLY A 134 -15.45 7.26 -12.96
CA GLY A 134 -13.99 7.29 -13.10
C GLY A 134 -13.23 7.84 -11.90
N LYS A 135 -13.91 8.16 -10.80
CA LYS A 135 -13.24 8.55 -9.56
C LYS A 135 -12.73 7.33 -8.81
N THR A 136 -11.61 7.50 -8.16
CA THR A 136 -10.96 6.43 -7.42
C THR A 136 -11.05 6.69 -5.93
N TYR A 137 -11.34 5.64 -5.17
CA TYR A 137 -11.45 5.70 -3.73
C TYR A 137 -10.55 4.65 -3.07
N LEU A 138 -9.92 5.06 -1.97
CA LEU A 138 -9.21 4.19 -1.05
C LEU A 138 -10.14 3.83 0.09
N VAL A 139 -10.28 2.54 0.37
CA VAL A 139 -11.04 2.03 1.51
C VAL A 139 -10.07 1.27 2.41
N TYR A 140 -9.95 1.64 3.66
CA TYR A 140 -8.98 1.07 4.59
C TYR A 140 -9.49 1.08 6.01
N HIS A 141 -8.85 0.34 6.91
CA HIS A 141 -9.11 0.48 8.33
C HIS A 141 -8.07 1.38 9.00
N THR A 142 -8.49 2.06 10.05
CA THR A 142 -7.63 2.82 10.94
C THR A 142 -7.93 2.49 12.39
N ARG A 143 -6.94 2.60 13.24
CA ARG A 143 -7.10 2.63 14.69
C ARG A 143 -7.04 4.06 15.20
N PHE A 144 -7.18 4.23 16.51
CA PHE A 144 -7.26 5.53 17.15
C PHE A 144 -6.16 5.70 18.19
N ASN A 145 -5.78 6.96 18.46
CA ASN A 145 -4.80 7.31 19.47
C ASN A 145 -5.42 7.48 20.88
N ASP A 146 -6.57 6.87 21.12
CA ASP A 146 -7.34 6.97 22.37
C ASP A 146 -7.00 5.90 23.41
N GLY A 147 -6.01 5.08 23.13
CA GLY A 147 -5.60 3.96 23.98
C GLY A 147 -6.42 2.68 23.81
N SER A 148 -7.45 2.69 22.95
CA SER A 148 -8.17 1.49 22.55
C SER A 148 -7.47 0.78 21.39
N GLU A 149 -7.83 -0.48 21.16
CA GLU A 149 -7.44 -1.24 19.96
C GLU A 149 -8.63 -1.38 18.98
N GLY A 150 -9.67 -0.58 19.17
CA GLY A 150 -10.78 -0.46 18.24
C GLY A 150 -10.31 0.04 16.88
N HIS A 151 -10.98 -0.37 15.82
CA HIS A 151 -10.70 0.10 14.48
C HIS A 151 -12.00 0.27 13.68
N GLU A 152 -11.95 1.15 12.72
CA GLU A 152 -13.08 1.48 11.87
C GLU A 152 -12.62 1.64 10.42
N VAL A 153 -13.56 1.50 9.50
CA VAL A 153 -13.31 1.75 8.08
C VAL A 153 -13.35 3.25 7.79
N ARG A 154 -12.44 3.69 6.94
CA ARG A 154 -12.40 5.05 6.39
C ARG A 154 -12.23 5.00 4.88
N VAL A 155 -12.67 6.07 4.23
CA VAL A 155 -12.58 6.23 2.79
C VAL A 155 -11.95 7.58 2.48
N HIS A 156 -11.05 7.60 1.50
CA HIS A 156 -10.51 8.82 0.90
C HIS A 156 -10.62 8.73 -0.62
N GLN A 157 -10.84 9.86 -1.29
CA GLN A 157 -10.68 9.90 -2.73
C GLN A 157 -9.18 9.87 -3.08
N LEU A 158 -8.84 9.12 -4.13
CA LEU A 158 -7.47 9.01 -4.65
C LEU A 158 -7.33 9.79 -5.96
N PHE A 159 -6.14 10.34 -6.15
CA PHE A 159 -5.73 11.00 -7.39
C PHE A 159 -4.39 10.44 -7.86
N THR A 160 -4.19 10.45 -9.16
CA THR A 160 -2.89 10.15 -9.75
C THR A 160 -2.09 11.45 -9.85
N ALA A 161 -0.90 11.46 -9.25
CA ALA A 161 0.03 12.56 -9.37
C ALA A 161 0.76 12.55 -10.73
N GLY A 162 1.36 13.68 -11.12
CA GLY A 162 2.07 13.82 -12.39
C GLY A 162 3.27 12.87 -12.57
N ASN A 163 3.84 12.37 -11.49
CA ASN A 163 4.91 11.36 -11.49
C ASN A 163 4.37 9.91 -11.54
N GLY A 164 3.06 9.72 -11.62
CA GLY A 164 2.43 8.41 -11.63
C GLY A 164 2.19 7.78 -10.25
N GLY A 165 2.55 8.45 -9.18
CA GLY A 165 2.20 8.05 -7.82
C GLY A 165 0.73 8.33 -7.48
N LEU A 166 0.27 7.82 -6.34
CA LEU A 166 -1.08 8.09 -5.84
C LEU A 166 -1.06 9.09 -4.69
N VAL A 167 -2.09 9.92 -4.64
CA VAL A 167 -2.31 10.88 -3.55
C VAL A 167 -3.73 10.70 -3.02
N ALA A 168 -3.86 10.49 -1.72
CA ALA A 168 -5.16 10.49 -1.04
C ALA A 168 -5.55 11.92 -0.66
N THR A 169 -6.84 12.25 -0.70
CA THR A 169 -7.34 13.49 -0.13
C THR A 169 -6.93 13.60 1.34
N PRO A 170 -6.67 14.81 1.86
CA PRO A 170 -6.37 14.96 3.27
C PRO A 170 -7.57 14.70 4.19
N PHE A 171 -8.78 14.77 3.65
CA PHE A 171 -10.03 14.62 4.40
C PHE A 171 -10.69 13.28 4.09
N GLU A 172 -11.30 12.67 5.10
CA GLU A 172 -12.15 11.49 4.94
C GLU A 172 -13.34 11.83 4.03
N TYR A 173 -13.70 10.89 3.16
CA TYR A 173 -14.83 11.05 2.25
C TYR A 173 -16.15 11.07 3.03
N SER A 174 -16.93 12.13 2.84
CA SER A 174 -18.23 12.34 3.49
C SER A 174 -19.41 12.43 2.50
N GLY A 175 -19.18 12.02 1.26
CA GLY A 175 -20.17 12.11 0.16
C GLY A 175 -19.88 13.17 -0.88
N GLU A 176 -18.91 14.05 -0.63
CA GLU A 176 -18.46 15.08 -1.56
C GLU A 176 -17.35 14.56 -2.45
N THR A 177 -17.40 14.86 -3.72
CA THR A 177 -16.37 14.47 -4.66
C THR A 177 -15.64 15.69 -5.20
N LEU A 178 -14.31 15.58 -5.27
CA LEU A 178 -13.47 16.57 -5.90
C LEU A 178 -13.28 16.24 -7.38
N SER A 179 -13.18 17.27 -8.21
CA SER A 179 -12.87 17.10 -9.63
C SER A 179 -11.43 16.63 -9.81
N ASN A 180 -11.20 15.67 -10.70
CA ASN A 180 -9.86 15.24 -11.06
C ASN A 180 -9.01 16.34 -11.71
N THR A 181 -9.63 17.40 -12.21
CA THR A 181 -8.95 18.56 -12.80
C THR A 181 -8.44 19.56 -11.76
N ALA A 182 -8.89 19.47 -10.51
CA ALA A 182 -8.55 20.45 -9.47
C ALA A 182 -7.11 20.31 -8.93
N TYR A 183 -6.38 19.27 -9.28
CA TYR A 183 -5.07 18.93 -8.71
C TYR A 183 -3.98 18.69 -9.77
N ALA A 184 -4.18 19.17 -10.97
CA ALA A 184 -3.08 19.26 -11.95
C ALA A 184 -2.10 20.36 -11.49
N VAL A 185 -1.12 19.98 -10.70
CA VAL A 185 0.03 20.81 -10.34
C VAL A 185 1.21 20.39 -11.19
#